data_1e587c25ff0428fd2ae9d5568fd7304b
#
_entry.id   1e587c25ff0428fd2ae9d5568fd7304b
#
_cell.length_a   1.000
_cell.length_b   1.000
_cell.length_c   1.000
_cell.angle_alpha   90.00
_cell.angle_beta   90.00
_cell.angle_gamma   90.00
#
_symmetry.space_group_name_H-M   'P 1'
#
loop_
_entity.id
_entity.type
_entity.pdbx_description
1 polymer ?
#
loop_
_entity_poly.entity_id
_entity_poly.type
_entity_poly.pdbx_seq_one_letter_code
_entity_poly.pdbx_strand_id
1 'polypeptide(L)'
;MNIRTLEPDDWPALAPFLHAHNVASARCLHSHTGTTAAAYRQELAALAPDEACFIIAEFEPSCAGVMGAEFSLESKRAWLRGPVLDATLSSAVATEVRDALWRRLSDVLPAAIERLDGFLDISNVAGLEWYRRCGFTEQAHYFIYEAQRGPASPMMPDNVHAAAESQHASLLELAHLVFPSGYLTDSELTAANNDQHVLLVMAEGDRVDGYVYANIANANTDDAEVYVDYLVVRPDARGRKLGRTLLQAALSWGFSERGVSKAALTVASDNANAQGLYASVGFKLFATGVPMRLDRGANSIKTTHSN
;
A
#
# COMPACT_ATOMS: atom_id res chain seq x y z
N MET A 1 -6.87 -23.67 21.01
CA MET A 1 -6.29 -22.72 20.05
C MET A 1 -4.80 -22.61 20.32
N ASN A 2 -3.99 -22.93 19.31
CA ASN A 2 -2.54 -22.77 19.35
C ASN A 2 -2.18 -21.42 18.69
N ILE A 3 -1.24 -20.68 19.31
CA ILE A 3 -0.76 -19.38 18.79
C ILE A 3 0.76 -19.45 18.71
N ARG A 4 1.30 -19.31 17.50
CA ARG A 4 2.75 -19.34 17.26
C ARG A 4 3.20 -18.28 16.27
N THR A 5 4.48 -17.97 16.29
CA THR A 5 5.13 -17.20 15.24
C THR A 5 5.23 -18.05 13.98
N LEU A 6 5.06 -17.42 12.82
CA LEU A 6 5.24 -18.04 11.53
C LEU A 6 6.71 -18.14 11.17
N GLU A 7 7.06 -19.29 10.59
CA GLU A 7 8.36 -19.52 10.00
C GLU A 7 8.27 -19.43 8.47
N PRO A 8 9.37 -19.16 7.76
CA PRO A 8 9.36 -19.03 6.28
C PRO A 8 8.75 -20.25 5.56
N ASP A 9 8.90 -21.43 6.11
CA ASP A 9 8.33 -22.66 5.55
C ASP A 9 6.79 -22.73 5.60
N ASP A 10 6.15 -21.88 6.40
CA ASP A 10 4.68 -21.77 6.47
C ASP A 10 4.08 -21.00 5.30
N TRP A 11 4.84 -20.10 4.65
CA TRP A 11 4.35 -19.19 3.62
C TRP A 11 3.62 -19.87 2.45
N PRO A 12 4.08 -21.00 1.90
CA PRO A 12 3.40 -21.66 0.81
C PRO A 12 1.97 -22.11 1.16
N ALA A 13 1.73 -22.50 2.42
CA ALA A 13 0.42 -22.93 2.89
C ALA A 13 -0.48 -21.73 3.23
N LEU A 14 0.09 -20.58 3.63
CA LEU A 14 -0.65 -19.40 4.02
C LEU A 14 -1.18 -18.59 2.85
N ALA A 15 -0.47 -18.51 1.74
CA ALA A 15 -0.89 -17.70 0.60
C ALA A 15 -2.30 -18.06 0.10
N PRO A 16 -2.69 -19.35 -0.04
CA PRO A 16 -4.08 -19.72 -0.36
C PRO A 16 -5.09 -19.28 0.71
N PHE A 17 -4.73 -19.39 1.99
CA PHE A 17 -5.59 -18.94 3.09
C PHE A 17 -5.81 -17.43 3.05
N LEU A 18 -4.75 -16.64 2.92
CA LEU A 18 -4.83 -15.18 2.81
C LEU A 18 -5.70 -14.78 1.62
N HIS A 19 -5.46 -15.37 0.45
CA HIS A 19 -6.30 -15.14 -0.73
C HIS A 19 -7.77 -15.45 -0.46
N ALA A 20 -8.09 -16.64 0.06
CA ALA A 20 -9.47 -17.06 0.27
C ALA A 20 -10.24 -16.17 1.26
N HIS A 21 -9.55 -15.60 2.26
CA HIS A 21 -10.19 -14.89 3.37
C HIS A 21 -10.03 -13.36 3.33
N ASN A 22 -9.24 -12.80 2.41
CA ASN A 22 -9.05 -11.36 2.26
C ASN A 22 -9.66 -10.75 0.98
N VAL A 23 -10.19 -11.53 0.03
CA VAL A 23 -10.70 -11.01 -1.26
C VAL A 23 -12.05 -10.29 -1.13
N ALA A 24 -12.91 -10.69 -0.17
CA ALA A 24 -14.21 -10.05 0.01
C ALA A 24 -14.05 -8.69 0.69
N SER A 25 -14.63 -7.62 0.12
CA SER A 25 -14.51 -6.24 0.64
C SER A 25 -14.86 -6.13 2.14
N ALA A 26 -15.88 -6.84 2.60
CA ALA A 26 -16.26 -6.88 4.03
C ALA A 26 -15.19 -7.49 4.96
N ARG A 27 -14.08 -8.01 4.44
CA ARG A 27 -12.95 -8.57 5.18
C ARG A 27 -11.61 -8.05 4.67
N CYS A 28 -11.63 -7.28 3.59
CA CYS A 28 -10.45 -6.84 2.88
C CYS A 28 -9.58 -5.91 3.73
N LEU A 29 -8.29 -6.18 3.67
CA LEU A 29 -7.21 -5.33 4.15
C LEU A 29 -6.43 -4.91 2.91
N HIS A 30 -6.35 -3.62 2.66
CA HIS A 30 -5.62 -3.07 1.51
C HIS A 30 -4.10 -3.02 1.73
N SER A 31 -3.61 -3.66 2.79
CA SER A 31 -2.17 -3.84 3.02
C SER A 31 -1.54 -4.91 2.12
N HIS A 32 -2.38 -5.66 1.36
CA HIS A 32 -1.95 -6.61 0.34
C HIS A 32 -2.55 -6.19 -1.00
N THR A 33 -1.73 -6.09 -2.01
CA THR A 33 -2.13 -5.66 -3.35
C THR A 33 -2.53 -6.83 -4.25
N GLY A 34 -2.10 -8.05 -3.91
CA GLY A 34 -2.38 -9.24 -4.70
C GLY A 34 -3.82 -9.74 -4.57
N THR A 35 -4.44 -10.14 -5.69
CA THR A 35 -5.76 -10.76 -5.75
C THR A 35 -5.72 -12.27 -5.95
N THR A 36 -4.53 -12.86 -6.14
CA THR A 36 -4.33 -14.30 -6.31
C THR A 36 -3.42 -14.87 -5.22
N ALA A 37 -3.50 -16.18 -4.98
CA ALA A 37 -2.58 -16.88 -4.07
C ALA A 37 -1.11 -16.79 -4.52
N ALA A 38 -0.87 -16.67 -5.83
CA ALA A 38 0.47 -16.49 -6.39
C ALA A 38 1.06 -15.11 -6.02
N ALA A 39 0.24 -14.05 -6.12
CA ALA A 39 0.63 -12.71 -5.74
C ALA A 39 0.94 -12.61 -4.23
N TYR A 40 0.09 -13.17 -3.36
CA TYR A 40 0.37 -13.26 -1.91
C TYR A 40 1.67 -14.00 -1.61
N ARG A 41 1.93 -15.11 -2.31
CA ARG A 41 3.19 -15.86 -2.13
C ARG A 41 4.41 -15.04 -2.50
N GLN A 42 4.34 -14.30 -3.60
CA GLN A 42 5.42 -13.44 -4.05
C GLN A 42 5.67 -12.29 -3.06
N GLU A 43 4.60 -11.63 -2.62
CA GLU A 43 4.67 -10.55 -1.63
C GLU A 43 5.32 -11.03 -0.32
N LEU A 44 4.85 -12.15 0.23
CA LEU A 44 5.41 -12.73 1.45
C LEU A 44 6.88 -13.16 1.30
N ALA A 45 7.25 -13.71 0.13
CA ALA A 45 8.64 -14.12 -0.14
C ALA A 45 9.60 -12.93 -0.30
N ALA A 46 9.09 -11.73 -0.60
CA ALA A 46 9.88 -10.52 -0.72
C ALA A 46 10.16 -9.84 0.64
N LEU A 47 9.48 -10.26 1.72
CA LEU A 47 9.67 -9.68 3.05
C LEU A 47 11.02 -10.04 3.64
N ALA A 48 11.74 -9.05 4.15
CA ALA A 48 12.98 -9.28 4.90
C ALA A 48 12.62 -9.88 6.28
N PRO A 49 13.26 -11.01 6.68
CA PRO A 49 12.91 -11.69 7.93
C PRO A 49 13.13 -10.87 9.20
N ASP A 50 14.02 -9.89 9.16
CA ASP A 50 14.36 -8.97 10.24
C ASP A 50 13.51 -7.68 10.25
N GLU A 51 12.66 -7.50 9.23
CA GLU A 51 11.76 -6.36 9.07
C GLU A 51 10.28 -6.76 9.05
N ALA A 52 9.97 -8.02 9.32
CA ALA A 52 8.61 -8.52 9.37
C ALA A 52 8.42 -9.59 10.45
N CYS A 53 7.24 -9.64 11.04
CA CYS A 53 6.85 -10.72 11.92
C CYS A 53 5.38 -11.08 11.71
N PHE A 54 5.07 -12.38 11.79
CA PHE A 54 3.72 -12.89 11.60
C PHE A 54 3.36 -13.93 12.66
N ILE A 55 2.10 -13.93 13.05
CA ILE A 55 1.50 -14.81 14.04
C ILE A 55 0.36 -15.58 13.41
N ILE A 56 0.30 -16.88 13.64
CA ILE A 56 -0.81 -17.75 13.24
C ILE A 56 -1.58 -18.24 14.47
N ALA A 57 -2.89 -18.32 14.32
CA ALA A 57 -3.79 -19.01 15.23
C ALA A 57 -4.35 -20.25 14.55
N GLU A 58 -4.29 -21.39 15.23
CA GLU A 58 -4.67 -22.69 14.70
C GLU A 58 -5.65 -23.40 15.64
N PHE A 59 -6.70 -24.00 15.04
CA PHE A 59 -7.47 -25.09 15.62
C PHE A 59 -7.11 -26.35 14.84
N GLU A 60 -6.15 -27.12 15.32
CA GLU A 60 -5.58 -28.26 14.57
C GLU A 60 -6.65 -29.13 13.88
N PRO A 61 -6.48 -29.42 12.59
CA PRO A 61 -5.33 -29.09 11.73
C PRO A 61 -5.50 -27.78 10.93
N SER A 62 -6.44 -26.91 11.26
CA SER A 62 -6.87 -25.77 10.44
C SER A 62 -6.35 -24.44 10.95
N CYS A 63 -5.94 -23.57 10.02
CA CYS A 63 -5.64 -22.17 10.30
C CYS A 63 -6.94 -21.43 10.62
N ALA A 64 -7.00 -20.77 11.77
CA ALA A 64 -8.12 -19.94 12.20
C ALA A 64 -7.90 -18.46 11.87
N GLY A 65 -6.65 -18.02 11.76
CA GLY A 65 -6.33 -16.65 11.42
C GLY A 65 -4.84 -16.35 11.45
N VAL A 66 -4.48 -15.26 10.80
CA VAL A 66 -3.11 -14.75 10.69
C VAL A 66 -3.11 -13.25 10.92
N MET A 67 -2.10 -12.76 11.62
CA MET A 67 -1.81 -11.34 11.76
C MET A 67 -0.31 -11.12 11.77
N GLY A 68 0.17 -10.09 11.09
CA GLY A 68 1.57 -9.74 11.07
C GLY A 68 1.81 -8.25 10.95
N ALA A 69 3.06 -7.89 10.86
CA ALA A 69 3.50 -6.54 10.58
C ALA A 69 4.82 -6.56 9.82
N GLU A 70 4.96 -5.65 8.88
CA GLU A 70 6.25 -5.16 8.39
C GLU A 70 6.63 -3.94 9.21
N PHE A 71 7.92 -3.74 9.47
CA PHE A 71 8.33 -2.60 10.26
C PHE A 71 9.71 -2.08 9.85
N SER A 72 9.91 -0.79 10.08
CA SER A 72 11.19 -0.11 9.93
C SER A 72 11.62 0.47 11.29
N LEU A 73 12.79 0.06 11.75
CA LEU A 73 13.36 0.59 12.99
C LEU A 73 13.84 2.03 12.81
N GLU A 74 14.25 2.42 11.62
CA GLU A 74 14.66 3.79 11.29
C GLU A 74 13.48 4.76 11.42
N SER A 75 12.35 4.44 10.78
CA SER A 75 11.13 5.25 10.86
C SER A 75 10.30 4.99 12.11
N LYS A 76 10.66 3.98 12.93
CA LYS A 76 9.96 3.51 14.13
C LYS A 76 8.48 3.17 13.87
N ARG A 77 8.19 2.65 12.71
CA ARG A 77 6.85 2.43 12.20
C ARG A 77 6.64 0.97 11.82
N ALA A 78 5.41 0.48 12.05
CA ALA A 78 4.99 -0.82 11.53
C ALA A 78 3.67 -0.70 10.75
N TRP A 79 3.59 -1.47 9.67
CA TRP A 79 2.40 -1.62 8.83
C TRP A 79 1.77 -2.98 9.11
N LEU A 80 0.57 -2.96 9.68
CA LEU A 80 -0.12 -4.17 10.09
C LEU A 80 -0.67 -4.93 8.87
N ARG A 81 -0.47 -6.23 8.88
CA ARG A 81 -0.99 -7.22 7.93
C ARG A 81 -2.01 -8.10 8.66
N GLY A 82 -3.26 -7.79 8.55
CA GLY A 82 -4.29 -8.55 9.22
C GLY A 82 -5.02 -7.78 10.35
N PRO A 83 -5.79 -8.49 11.19
CA PRO A 83 -5.98 -9.94 11.18
C PRO A 83 -6.83 -10.43 10.00
N VAL A 84 -6.33 -11.42 9.27
CA VAL A 84 -7.10 -12.20 8.30
C VAL A 84 -7.60 -13.46 9.00
N LEU A 85 -8.90 -13.68 9.02
CA LEU A 85 -9.54 -14.77 9.75
C LEU A 85 -10.27 -15.72 8.81
N ASP A 86 -10.37 -16.98 9.22
CA ASP A 86 -11.26 -17.93 8.57
C ASP A 86 -12.70 -17.39 8.61
N ALA A 87 -13.30 -17.30 7.42
CA ALA A 87 -14.64 -16.76 7.23
C ALA A 87 -15.75 -17.62 7.85
N THR A 88 -15.47 -18.87 8.19
CA THR A 88 -16.44 -19.80 8.77
C THR A 88 -16.55 -19.70 10.28
N LEU A 89 -15.66 -18.94 10.94
CA LEU A 89 -15.69 -18.74 12.38
C LEU A 89 -16.95 -17.97 12.82
N SER A 90 -17.55 -18.40 13.92
CA SER A 90 -18.59 -17.60 14.58
C SER A 90 -18.03 -16.27 15.08
N SER A 91 -18.86 -15.22 15.21
CA SER A 91 -18.41 -13.89 15.64
C SER A 91 -17.70 -13.92 16.99
N ALA A 92 -18.11 -14.77 17.93
CA ALA A 92 -17.46 -14.92 19.23
C ALA A 92 -16.04 -15.48 19.08
N VAL A 93 -15.89 -16.58 18.34
CA VAL A 93 -14.59 -17.23 18.10
C VAL A 93 -13.68 -16.30 17.29
N ALA A 94 -14.20 -15.63 16.27
CA ALA A 94 -13.46 -14.65 15.49
C ALA A 94 -12.90 -13.50 16.35
N THR A 95 -13.66 -13.03 17.34
CA THR A 95 -13.18 -12.01 18.29
C THR A 95 -12.07 -12.56 19.18
N GLU A 96 -12.22 -13.77 19.72
CA GLU A 96 -11.20 -14.42 20.54
C GLU A 96 -9.90 -14.63 19.78
N VAL A 97 -9.99 -15.10 18.53
CA VAL A 97 -8.83 -15.28 17.64
C VAL A 97 -8.13 -13.95 17.36
N ARG A 98 -8.87 -12.90 17.01
CA ARG A 98 -8.30 -11.55 16.80
C ARG A 98 -7.54 -11.05 18.02
N ASP A 99 -8.15 -11.15 19.18
CA ASP A 99 -7.56 -10.64 20.42
C ASP A 99 -6.30 -11.44 20.83
N ALA A 100 -6.28 -12.73 20.54
CA ALA A 100 -5.12 -13.58 20.80
C ALA A 100 -3.97 -13.29 19.82
N LEU A 101 -4.25 -13.14 18.52
CA LEU A 101 -3.27 -12.74 17.51
C LEU A 101 -2.67 -11.37 17.85
N TRP A 102 -3.50 -10.39 18.18
CA TRP A 102 -3.06 -9.04 18.53
C TRP A 102 -2.15 -9.01 19.76
N ARG A 103 -2.53 -9.71 20.84
CA ARG A 103 -1.70 -9.82 22.04
C ARG A 103 -0.34 -10.38 21.69
N ARG A 104 -0.29 -11.50 20.97
CA ARG A 104 0.97 -12.14 20.60
C ARG A 104 1.82 -11.29 19.67
N LEU A 105 1.21 -10.64 18.65
CA LEU A 105 1.92 -9.70 17.77
C LEU A 105 2.51 -8.54 18.55
N SER A 106 1.74 -7.95 19.47
CA SER A 106 2.19 -6.84 20.31
C SER A 106 3.38 -7.20 21.19
N ASP A 107 3.46 -8.47 21.65
CA ASP A 107 4.56 -8.99 22.47
C ASP A 107 5.87 -9.18 21.67
N VAL A 108 5.76 -9.50 20.37
CA VAL A 108 6.94 -9.78 19.52
C VAL A 108 7.41 -8.58 18.71
N LEU A 109 6.56 -7.58 18.52
CA LEU A 109 6.94 -6.34 17.83
C LEU A 109 8.06 -5.62 18.60
N PRO A 110 9.12 -5.15 17.92
CA PRO A 110 10.19 -4.42 18.56
C PRO A 110 9.68 -3.24 19.38
N ALA A 111 10.23 -3.08 20.60
CA ALA A 111 9.84 -1.98 21.51
C ALA A 111 10.14 -0.59 20.93
N ALA A 112 11.07 -0.50 19.98
CA ALA A 112 11.42 0.74 19.30
C ALA A 112 10.31 1.23 18.35
N ILE A 113 9.34 0.39 17.99
CA ILE A 113 8.21 0.80 17.12
C ILE A 113 7.27 1.68 17.93
N GLU A 114 7.14 2.93 17.49
CA GLU A 114 6.31 3.95 18.13
C GLU A 114 4.95 4.13 17.46
N ARG A 115 4.84 3.77 16.16
CA ARG A 115 3.62 3.93 15.37
C ARG A 115 3.23 2.65 14.65
N LEU A 116 1.94 2.33 14.73
CA LEU A 116 1.32 1.22 13.99
C LEU A 116 0.26 1.77 13.03
N ASP A 117 0.30 1.34 11.78
CA ASP A 117 -0.68 1.69 10.77
C ASP A 117 -1.34 0.43 10.20
N GLY A 118 -2.66 0.47 10.05
CA GLY A 118 -3.47 -0.52 9.33
C GLY A 118 -4.21 0.14 8.18
N PHE A 119 -4.61 -0.62 7.16
CA PHE A 119 -5.36 -0.10 6.02
C PHE A 119 -6.44 -1.09 5.61
N LEU A 120 -7.71 -0.76 5.87
CA LEU A 120 -8.86 -1.64 5.68
C LEU A 120 -9.81 -1.07 4.62
N ASP A 121 -10.55 -1.96 3.96
CA ASP A 121 -11.72 -1.54 3.19
C ASP A 121 -12.79 -0.94 4.10
N ILE A 122 -13.47 0.11 3.65
CA ILE A 122 -14.55 0.76 4.42
C ILE A 122 -15.70 -0.20 4.73
N SER A 123 -15.90 -1.23 3.90
CA SER A 123 -16.92 -2.27 4.10
C SER A 123 -16.53 -3.31 5.16
N ASN A 124 -15.26 -3.32 5.60
CA ASN A 124 -14.79 -4.20 6.67
C ASN A 124 -15.14 -3.63 8.05
N VAL A 125 -16.45 -3.49 8.31
CA VAL A 125 -16.98 -2.88 9.52
C VAL A 125 -16.47 -3.58 10.79
N ALA A 126 -16.47 -4.91 10.81
CA ALA A 126 -16.01 -5.70 11.96
C ALA A 126 -14.50 -5.50 12.24
N GLY A 127 -13.68 -5.37 11.19
CA GLY A 127 -12.27 -5.03 11.33
C GLY A 127 -12.07 -3.62 11.87
N LEU A 128 -12.74 -2.63 11.28
CA LEU A 128 -12.67 -1.23 11.72
C LEU A 128 -13.09 -1.05 13.18
N GLU A 129 -14.19 -1.69 13.60
CA GLU A 129 -14.65 -1.67 15.00
C GLU A 129 -13.62 -2.31 15.94
N TRP A 130 -13.02 -3.41 15.52
CA TRP A 130 -12.00 -4.08 16.33
C TRP A 130 -10.73 -3.21 16.45
N TYR A 131 -10.25 -2.59 15.36
CA TYR A 131 -9.12 -1.66 15.41
C TYR A 131 -9.39 -0.48 16.35
N ARG A 132 -10.61 0.10 16.30
CA ARG A 132 -11.00 1.19 17.22
C ARG A 132 -10.99 0.72 18.69
N ARG A 133 -11.46 -0.49 18.99
CA ARG A 133 -11.38 -1.08 20.35
C ARG A 133 -9.95 -1.30 20.82
N CYS A 134 -9.02 -1.60 19.91
CA CYS A 134 -7.60 -1.70 20.20
C CYS A 134 -6.91 -0.32 20.37
N GLY A 135 -7.65 0.78 20.27
CA GLY A 135 -7.15 2.13 20.48
C GLY A 135 -6.64 2.83 19.21
N PHE A 136 -6.81 2.21 18.04
CA PHE A 136 -6.48 2.87 16.78
C PHE A 136 -7.45 4.00 16.46
N THR A 137 -6.93 5.08 15.90
CA THR A 137 -7.69 6.22 15.40
C THR A 137 -7.79 6.16 13.87
N GLU A 138 -9.01 6.39 13.38
CA GLU A 138 -9.27 6.49 11.94
C GLU A 138 -8.66 7.78 11.39
N GLN A 139 -8.02 7.66 10.22
CA GLN A 139 -7.43 8.79 9.49
C GLN A 139 -8.30 9.15 8.28
N ALA A 140 -7.92 10.21 7.55
CA ALA A 140 -8.57 10.57 6.29
C ALA A 140 -8.59 9.40 5.31
N HIS A 141 -9.72 9.16 4.68
CA HIS A 141 -9.91 8.03 3.77
C HIS A 141 -9.13 8.22 2.48
N TYR A 142 -8.87 7.10 1.81
CA TYR A 142 -8.28 7.06 0.48
C TYR A 142 -9.19 6.33 -0.49
N PHE A 143 -9.24 6.83 -1.70
CA PHE A 143 -9.86 6.15 -2.83
C PHE A 143 -8.81 5.36 -3.61
N ILE A 144 -9.13 4.11 -3.91
CA ILE A 144 -8.34 3.23 -4.77
C ILE A 144 -9.04 3.24 -6.13
N TYR A 145 -8.30 3.63 -7.14
CA TYR A 145 -8.77 3.70 -8.52
C TYR A 145 -8.07 2.65 -9.37
N GLU A 146 -8.83 2.04 -10.27
CA GLU A 146 -8.29 1.08 -11.25
C GLU A 146 -8.65 1.50 -12.67
N ALA A 147 -7.76 1.16 -13.61
CA ALA A 147 -8.01 1.25 -15.04
C ALA A 147 -7.60 -0.05 -15.73
N GLN A 148 -8.35 -0.42 -16.76
CA GLN A 148 -8.01 -1.54 -17.63
C GLN A 148 -7.38 -1.01 -18.92
N ARG A 149 -6.43 -1.76 -19.47
CA ARG A 149 -5.87 -1.50 -20.79
C ARG A 149 -6.98 -1.48 -21.83
N GLY A 150 -7.17 -0.35 -22.49
CA GLY A 150 -8.12 -0.22 -23.59
C GLY A 150 -7.60 -0.83 -24.90
N PRO A 151 -8.45 -0.90 -25.93
CA PRO A 151 -8.07 -1.42 -27.26
C PRO A 151 -6.98 -0.58 -27.92
N ALA A 152 -6.87 0.73 -27.60
CA ALA A 152 -5.78 1.60 -27.99
C ALA A 152 -4.95 1.93 -26.73
N SER A 153 -3.76 1.35 -26.66
CA SER A 153 -2.81 1.74 -25.59
C SER A 153 -2.36 3.18 -25.80
N PRO A 154 -2.20 3.97 -24.73
CA PRO A 154 -1.64 5.30 -24.86
C PRO A 154 -0.22 5.20 -25.42
N MET A 155 0.14 6.12 -26.31
CA MET A 155 1.51 6.27 -26.77
C MET A 155 2.29 7.11 -25.77
N MET A 156 3.62 6.86 -25.66
CA MET A 156 4.51 7.69 -24.88
C MET A 156 4.50 9.13 -25.44
N PRO A 157 4.17 10.16 -24.65
CA PRO A 157 4.21 11.53 -25.13
C PRO A 157 5.64 12.00 -25.39
N ASP A 158 5.86 12.72 -26.49
CA ASP A 158 7.20 13.16 -26.97
C ASP A 158 7.94 14.06 -25.96
N ASN A 159 7.23 14.76 -25.08
CA ASN A 159 7.78 15.70 -24.11
C ASN A 159 7.91 15.09 -22.69
N VAL A 160 7.83 13.77 -22.58
CA VAL A 160 8.04 13.02 -21.34
C VAL A 160 9.25 12.11 -21.52
N HIS A 161 10.15 12.12 -20.57
CA HIS A 161 11.38 11.33 -20.63
C HIS A 161 11.87 10.92 -19.23
N ALA A 162 12.79 9.99 -19.14
CA ALA A 162 13.48 9.65 -17.89
C ALA A 162 14.29 10.87 -17.40
N ALA A 163 14.30 11.09 -16.09
CA ALA A 163 15.04 12.21 -15.50
C ALA A 163 16.53 12.12 -15.81
N ALA A 164 17.11 13.19 -16.36
CA ALA A 164 18.55 13.32 -16.51
C ALA A 164 19.21 13.66 -15.16
N GLU A 165 20.49 13.34 -15.00
CA GLU A 165 21.22 13.61 -13.75
C GLU A 165 21.19 15.11 -13.36
N SER A 166 21.29 16.03 -14.35
CA SER A 166 21.19 17.47 -14.14
C SER A 166 19.83 17.92 -13.59
N GLN A 167 18.78 17.11 -13.77
CA GLN A 167 17.41 17.38 -13.31
C GLN A 167 17.14 16.83 -11.91
N HIS A 168 18.01 15.97 -11.33
CA HIS A 168 17.78 15.32 -10.05
C HIS A 168 17.57 16.33 -8.91
N ALA A 169 18.37 17.40 -8.84
CA ALA A 169 18.23 18.42 -7.80
C ALA A 169 16.82 19.07 -7.82
N SER A 170 16.32 19.45 -9.00
CA SER A 170 14.99 20.05 -9.16
C SER A 170 13.86 19.04 -8.92
N LEU A 171 14.06 17.78 -9.27
CA LEU A 171 13.15 16.67 -9.00
C LEU A 171 12.97 16.47 -7.48
N LEU A 172 14.08 16.35 -6.74
CA LEU A 172 14.07 16.13 -5.29
C LEU A 172 13.47 17.33 -4.53
N GLU A 173 13.82 18.57 -4.94
CA GLU A 173 13.17 19.77 -4.42
C GLU A 173 11.64 19.68 -4.56
N LEU A 174 11.15 19.28 -5.75
CA LEU A 174 9.72 19.16 -6.01
C LEU A 174 9.09 18.01 -5.22
N ALA A 175 9.77 16.89 -5.08
CA ALA A 175 9.31 15.75 -4.28
C ALA A 175 9.14 16.14 -2.81
N HIS A 176 10.15 16.76 -2.20
CA HIS A 176 10.10 17.22 -0.81
C HIS A 176 9.06 18.32 -0.58
N LEU A 177 8.84 19.21 -1.57
CA LEU A 177 7.82 20.25 -1.50
C LEU A 177 6.41 19.67 -1.40
N VAL A 178 6.12 18.61 -2.16
CA VAL A 178 4.75 18.06 -2.26
C VAL A 178 4.53 16.90 -1.30
N PHE A 179 5.55 16.07 -1.08
CA PHE A 179 5.53 14.91 -0.20
C PHE A 179 6.68 14.93 0.82
N PRO A 180 6.66 15.84 1.81
CA PRO A 180 7.74 15.97 2.79
C PRO A 180 7.92 14.72 3.68
N SER A 181 6.94 13.82 3.70
CA SER A 181 6.97 12.52 4.40
C SER A 181 6.75 11.35 3.45
N GLY A 182 7.20 11.48 2.21
CA GLY A 182 7.18 10.39 1.23
C GLY A 182 7.94 9.17 1.76
N TYR A 183 7.57 7.97 1.30
CA TYR A 183 8.22 6.73 1.76
C TYR A 183 9.48 6.38 0.95
N LEU A 184 9.64 6.92 -0.27
CA LEU A 184 10.85 6.74 -1.07
C LEU A 184 11.95 7.67 -0.59
N THR A 185 13.14 7.13 -0.48
CA THR A 185 14.37 7.91 -0.29
C THR A 185 14.77 8.62 -1.58
N ASP A 186 15.60 9.64 -1.47
CA ASP A 186 16.13 10.39 -2.63
C ASP A 186 16.87 9.47 -3.61
N SER A 187 17.62 8.50 -3.08
CA SER A 187 18.34 7.52 -3.88
C SER A 187 17.43 6.55 -4.62
N GLU A 188 16.37 6.07 -3.97
CA GLU A 188 15.36 5.22 -4.60
C GLU A 188 14.63 5.95 -5.71
N LEU A 189 14.22 7.19 -5.46
CA LEU A 189 13.53 8.00 -6.45
C LEU A 189 14.41 8.26 -7.69
N THR A 190 15.69 8.59 -7.52
CA THR A 190 16.59 8.88 -8.64
C THR A 190 17.12 7.65 -9.37
N ALA A 191 17.12 6.47 -8.73
CA ALA A 191 17.53 5.19 -9.32
C ALA A 191 16.39 4.41 -10.00
N ALA A 192 15.20 4.97 -10.09
CA ALA A 192 13.95 4.27 -10.36
C ALA A 192 13.70 3.82 -11.82
N ASN A 193 14.69 3.89 -12.73
CA ASN A 193 14.51 3.48 -14.13
C ASN A 193 15.09 2.09 -14.37
N ASN A 194 14.24 1.06 -14.20
CA ASN A 194 14.58 -0.34 -14.43
C ASN A 194 13.35 -1.11 -14.93
N ASP A 195 13.41 -2.45 -14.95
CA ASP A 195 12.31 -3.26 -15.46
C ASP A 195 11.03 -3.21 -14.60
N GLN A 196 11.13 -2.86 -13.33
CA GLN A 196 10.00 -2.83 -12.38
C GLN A 196 9.59 -1.42 -11.97
N HIS A 197 10.43 -0.42 -12.15
CA HIS A 197 10.18 0.95 -11.72
C HIS A 197 10.47 1.94 -12.84
N VAL A 198 9.67 2.99 -12.94
CA VAL A 198 9.89 4.09 -13.86
C VAL A 198 9.68 5.44 -13.19
N LEU A 199 10.60 6.36 -13.44
CA LEU A 199 10.49 7.76 -13.12
C LEU A 199 10.53 8.58 -14.41
N LEU A 200 9.43 9.21 -14.74
CA LEU A 200 9.30 10.04 -15.93
C LEU A 200 9.05 11.48 -15.54
N VAL A 201 9.67 12.42 -16.24
CA VAL A 201 9.56 13.85 -15.97
C VAL A 201 9.09 14.64 -17.19
N MET A 202 8.51 15.79 -16.91
CA MET A 202 8.37 16.91 -17.83
C MET A 202 9.21 18.05 -17.30
N ALA A 203 10.15 18.55 -18.08
CA ALA A 203 11.12 19.55 -17.66
C ALA A 203 11.40 20.58 -18.75
N GLU A 204 11.83 21.76 -18.33
CA GLU A 204 12.39 22.82 -19.18
C GLU A 204 13.84 23.05 -18.76
N GLY A 205 14.79 22.56 -19.56
CA GLY A 205 16.20 22.46 -19.16
C GLY A 205 16.36 21.57 -17.93
N ASP A 206 16.99 22.09 -16.88
CA ASP A 206 17.20 21.35 -15.62
C ASP A 206 16.01 21.49 -14.64
N ARG A 207 15.04 22.34 -14.95
CA ARG A 207 13.86 22.55 -14.11
C ARG A 207 12.79 21.51 -14.40
N VAL A 208 12.46 20.68 -13.40
CA VAL A 208 11.37 19.71 -13.47
C VAL A 208 10.05 20.39 -13.11
N ASP A 209 9.11 20.45 -14.06
CA ASP A 209 7.76 20.99 -13.89
C ASP A 209 6.78 19.96 -13.32
N GLY A 210 7.06 18.67 -13.53
CA GLY A 210 6.28 17.58 -12.94
C GLY A 210 6.93 16.23 -13.20
N TYR A 211 6.56 15.23 -12.40
CA TYR A 211 7.02 13.86 -12.56
C TYR A 211 5.92 12.85 -12.24
N VAL A 212 6.09 11.64 -12.76
CA VAL A 212 5.36 10.45 -12.35
C VAL A 212 6.36 9.36 -11.98
N TYR A 213 6.12 8.72 -10.83
CA TYR A 213 6.79 7.49 -10.44
C TYR A 213 5.76 6.37 -10.42
N ALA A 214 6.09 5.26 -11.08
CA ALA A 214 5.25 4.07 -11.12
C ALA A 214 6.10 2.81 -11.03
N ASN A 215 5.48 1.73 -10.56
CA ASN A 215 6.11 0.41 -10.48
C ASN A 215 5.19 -0.67 -11.05
N ILE A 216 5.73 -1.86 -11.29
CA ILE A 216 4.95 -3.06 -11.61
C ILE A 216 4.70 -3.81 -10.30
N ALA A 217 3.52 -3.61 -9.75
CA ALA A 217 3.04 -4.40 -8.62
C ALA A 217 2.71 -5.82 -9.06
N ASN A 218 2.89 -6.81 -8.17
CA ASN A 218 2.64 -8.24 -8.43
C ASN A 218 3.35 -8.77 -9.69
N ALA A 219 4.56 -8.30 -9.97
CA ALA A 219 5.32 -8.71 -11.13
C ALA A 219 5.42 -10.25 -11.22
N ASN A 220 5.41 -10.78 -12.45
CA ASN A 220 5.44 -12.23 -12.73
C ASN A 220 4.22 -13.03 -12.25
N THR A 221 3.09 -12.38 -12.01
CA THR A 221 1.80 -13.02 -11.75
C THR A 221 0.74 -12.53 -12.74
N ASP A 222 -0.39 -13.23 -12.82
CA ASP A 222 -1.54 -12.81 -13.64
C ASP A 222 -2.21 -11.51 -13.13
N ASP A 223 -1.87 -11.10 -11.90
CA ASP A 223 -2.31 -9.85 -11.28
C ASP A 223 -1.34 -8.68 -11.48
N ALA A 224 -0.30 -8.85 -12.31
CA ALA A 224 0.65 -7.78 -12.57
C ALA A 224 -0.06 -6.52 -13.08
N GLU A 225 0.25 -5.39 -12.46
CA GLU A 225 -0.35 -4.10 -12.79
C GLU A 225 0.66 -2.96 -12.67
N VAL A 226 0.45 -1.88 -13.40
CA VAL A 226 1.20 -0.65 -13.14
C VAL A 226 0.55 0.08 -11.97
N TYR A 227 1.31 0.29 -10.90
CA TYR A 227 0.88 1.07 -9.75
C TYR A 227 1.53 2.46 -9.82
N VAL A 228 0.69 3.51 -9.86
CA VAL A 228 1.17 4.90 -9.89
C VAL A 228 1.25 5.41 -8.45
N ASP A 229 2.48 5.47 -7.93
CA ASP A 229 2.75 5.90 -6.55
C ASP A 229 2.74 7.42 -6.40
N TYR A 230 3.46 8.09 -7.29
CA TYR A 230 3.56 9.55 -7.23
C TYR A 230 3.24 10.17 -8.59
N LEU A 231 2.36 11.14 -8.58
CA LEU A 231 2.07 12.02 -9.71
C LEU A 231 2.09 13.46 -9.22
N VAL A 232 3.08 14.21 -9.62
CA VAL A 232 3.37 15.55 -9.10
C VAL A 232 3.45 16.55 -10.23
N VAL A 233 2.86 17.71 -10.02
CA VAL A 233 3.01 18.88 -10.88
C VAL A 233 3.31 20.07 -9.99
N ARG A 234 4.38 20.80 -10.31
CA ARG A 234 4.80 22.03 -9.64
C ARG A 234 3.63 23.01 -9.58
N PRO A 235 3.36 23.66 -8.44
CA PRO A 235 2.18 24.52 -8.28
C PRO A 235 2.03 25.58 -9.36
N ASP A 236 3.10 26.24 -9.77
CA ASP A 236 3.14 27.28 -10.79
C ASP A 236 3.04 26.75 -12.25
N ALA A 237 3.20 25.43 -12.44
CA ALA A 237 3.04 24.75 -13.73
C ALA A 237 1.67 24.09 -13.90
N ARG A 238 0.78 24.17 -12.90
CA ARG A 238 -0.58 23.61 -12.97
C ARG A 238 -1.42 24.29 -14.04
N GLY A 239 -2.54 23.65 -14.43
CA GLY A 239 -3.43 24.15 -15.47
C GLY A 239 -2.96 23.85 -16.91
N ARG A 240 -1.72 23.43 -17.12
CA ARG A 240 -1.08 23.13 -18.41
C ARG A 240 -1.27 21.67 -18.87
N LYS A 241 -2.13 20.90 -18.22
CA LYS A 241 -2.42 19.46 -18.46
C LYS A 241 -1.22 18.51 -18.20
N LEU A 242 -0.15 18.96 -17.57
CA LEU A 242 1.07 18.15 -17.34
C LEU A 242 0.76 16.85 -16.59
N GLY A 243 -0.08 16.89 -15.54
CA GLY A 243 -0.47 15.69 -14.79
C GLY A 243 -1.15 14.62 -15.66
N ARG A 244 -1.99 15.06 -16.64
CA ARG A 244 -2.61 14.12 -17.58
C ARG A 244 -1.57 13.48 -18.50
N THR A 245 -0.66 14.26 -19.02
CA THR A 245 0.42 13.80 -19.90
C THR A 245 1.33 12.81 -19.17
N LEU A 246 1.75 13.12 -17.95
CA LEU A 246 2.57 12.24 -17.11
C LEU A 246 1.84 10.92 -16.78
N LEU A 247 0.55 10.99 -16.43
CA LEU A 247 -0.23 9.78 -16.16
C LEU A 247 -0.35 8.90 -17.41
N GLN A 248 -0.59 9.50 -18.59
CA GLN A 248 -0.62 8.77 -19.85
C GLN A 248 0.74 8.13 -20.17
N ALA A 249 1.85 8.77 -19.83
CA ALA A 249 3.18 8.21 -19.98
C ALA A 249 3.40 6.98 -19.08
N ALA A 250 2.99 7.04 -17.81
CA ALA A 250 3.05 5.88 -16.91
C ALA A 250 2.20 4.71 -17.43
N LEU A 251 0.98 4.99 -17.93
CA LEU A 251 0.14 3.97 -18.55
C LEU A 251 0.74 3.41 -19.85
N SER A 252 1.40 4.25 -20.67
CA SER A 252 2.12 3.78 -21.86
C SER A 252 3.24 2.82 -21.50
N TRP A 253 4.03 3.19 -20.50
CA TRP A 253 5.10 2.32 -20.00
C TRP A 253 4.54 0.98 -19.50
N GLY A 254 3.53 0.99 -18.62
CA GLY A 254 2.95 -0.24 -18.08
C GLY A 254 2.28 -1.11 -19.14
N PHE A 255 1.39 -0.52 -19.95
CA PHE A 255 0.55 -1.26 -20.89
C PHE A 255 1.30 -1.67 -22.16
N SER A 256 2.16 -0.80 -22.69
CA SER A 256 2.82 -1.03 -23.99
C SER A 256 4.22 -1.62 -23.87
N GLU A 257 5.01 -1.19 -22.88
CA GLU A 257 6.38 -1.65 -22.73
C GLU A 257 6.49 -2.86 -21.77
N ARG A 258 5.70 -2.86 -20.67
CA ARG A 258 5.70 -3.96 -19.67
C ARG A 258 4.62 -5.01 -19.95
N GLY A 259 3.65 -4.71 -20.78
CA GLY A 259 2.63 -5.66 -21.23
C GLY A 259 1.53 -5.96 -20.21
N VAL A 260 1.47 -5.23 -19.10
CA VAL A 260 0.41 -5.43 -18.10
C VAL A 260 -0.94 -4.95 -18.62
N SER A 261 -2.03 -5.48 -18.06
CA SER A 261 -3.39 -5.19 -18.51
C SER A 261 -4.15 -4.25 -17.58
N LYS A 262 -3.63 -4.01 -16.37
CA LYS A 262 -4.26 -3.22 -15.33
C LYS A 262 -3.36 -2.08 -14.86
N ALA A 263 -4.00 -1.03 -14.34
CA ALA A 263 -3.33 0.06 -13.64
C ALA A 263 -4.10 0.39 -12.37
N ALA A 264 -3.40 0.71 -11.30
CA ALA A 264 -3.99 1.14 -10.04
C ALA A 264 -3.28 2.38 -9.47
N LEU A 265 -3.97 3.10 -8.62
CA LEU A 265 -3.43 4.20 -7.82
C LEU A 265 -4.31 4.43 -6.58
N THR A 266 -3.72 5.08 -5.59
CA THR A 266 -4.43 5.49 -4.38
C THR A 266 -4.35 7.01 -4.21
N VAL A 267 -5.48 7.64 -3.83
CA VAL A 267 -5.56 9.09 -3.67
C VAL A 267 -6.39 9.46 -2.44
N ALA A 268 -6.01 10.52 -1.73
CA ALA A 268 -6.80 11.05 -0.63
C ALA A 268 -8.23 11.41 -1.09
N SER A 269 -9.23 11.07 -0.29
CA SER A 269 -10.64 11.22 -0.62
C SER A 269 -11.10 12.69 -0.76
N ASP A 270 -10.33 13.63 -0.24
CA ASP A 270 -10.55 15.07 -0.35
C ASP A 270 -9.86 15.71 -1.56
N ASN A 271 -9.04 14.97 -2.32
CA ASN A 271 -8.33 15.49 -3.49
C ASN A 271 -9.18 15.39 -4.76
N ALA A 272 -10.26 16.20 -4.84
CA ALA A 272 -11.19 16.20 -5.96
C ALA A 272 -10.53 16.51 -7.32
N ASN A 273 -9.48 17.33 -7.33
CA ASN A 273 -8.76 17.67 -8.55
C ASN A 273 -8.05 16.46 -9.16
N ALA A 274 -7.37 15.65 -8.33
CA ALA A 274 -6.72 14.45 -8.79
C ALA A 274 -7.75 13.39 -9.22
N GLN A 275 -8.84 13.23 -8.49
CA GLN A 275 -9.94 12.31 -8.86
C GLN A 275 -10.52 12.64 -10.24
N GLY A 276 -10.78 13.92 -10.53
CA GLY A 276 -11.23 14.36 -11.84
C GLY A 276 -10.23 14.08 -12.96
N LEU A 277 -8.93 14.23 -12.68
CA LEU A 277 -7.86 13.85 -13.59
C LEU A 277 -7.89 12.34 -13.89
N TYR A 278 -7.92 11.49 -12.86
CA TYR A 278 -7.91 10.03 -13.01
C TYR A 278 -9.13 9.52 -13.79
N ALA A 279 -10.32 9.99 -13.44
CA ALA A 279 -11.55 9.69 -14.18
C ALA A 279 -11.44 10.07 -15.67
N SER A 280 -10.81 11.22 -15.97
CA SER A 280 -10.63 11.71 -17.35
C SER A 280 -9.67 10.87 -18.19
N VAL A 281 -8.89 9.98 -17.58
CA VAL A 281 -7.93 9.06 -18.24
C VAL A 281 -8.44 7.60 -18.20
N GLY A 282 -9.63 7.37 -17.64
CA GLY A 282 -10.30 6.08 -17.68
C GLY A 282 -10.21 5.27 -16.39
N PHE A 283 -9.63 5.82 -15.34
CA PHE A 283 -9.69 5.19 -14.02
C PHE A 283 -11.10 5.25 -13.43
N LYS A 284 -11.48 4.20 -12.72
CA LYS A 284 -12.76 4.08 -12.00
C LYS A 284 -12.48 3.80 -10.55
N LEU A 285 -13.32 4.34 -9.66
CA LEU A 285 -13.28 4.03 -8.24
C LEU A 285 -13.51 2.52 -8.05
N PHE A 286 -12.55 1.86 -7.46
CA PHE A 286 -12.58 0.42 -7.16
C PHE A 286 -12.95 0.17 -5.70
N ALA A 287 -12.28 0.86 -4.75
CA ALA A 287 -12.47 0.66 -3.32
C ALA A 287 -12.23 1.96 -2.54
N THR A 288 -12.66 1.97 -1.29
CA THR A 288 -12.34 3.02 -0.31
C THR A 288 -11.58 2.41 0.84
N GLY A 289 -10.34 2.84 1.02
CA GLY A 289 -9.47 2.42 2.11
C GLY A 289 -9.54 3.37 3.29
N VAL A 290 -9.54 2.80 4.48
CA VAL A 290 -9.58 3.49 5.76
C VAL A 290 -8.28 3.23 6.50
N PRO A 291 -7.35 4.20 6.55
CA PRO A 291 -6.16 4.06 7.38
C PRO A 291 -6.52 4.15 8.86
N MET A 292 -5.93 3.25 9.65
CA MET A 292 -6.07 3.17 11.08
C MET A 292 -4.69 3.34 11.72
N ARG A 293 -4.55 4.22 12.72
CA ARG A 293 -3.27 4.55 13.36
C ARG A 293 -3.31 4.37 14.86
N LEU A 294 -2.26 3.77 15.41
CA LEU A 294 -2.01 3.71 16.85
C LEU A 294 -0.59 4.21 17.14
N ASP A 295 -0.48 5.26 17.95
CA ASP A 295 0.79 5.77 18.48
C ASP A 295 1.03 5.15 19.87
N ARG A 296 2.05 4.27 19.99
CA ARG A 296 2.34 3.48 21.21
C ARG A 296 2.82 4.36 22.39
N GLY A 297 3.43 5.52 22.10
CA GLY A 297 3.90 6.45 23.13
C GLY A 297 2.84 7.36 23.75
N ALA A 298 1.70 7.57 23.10
CA ALA A 298 0.67 8.51 23.54
C ALA A 298 -0.21 7.99 24.69
N ASN A 299 -0.24 6.68 24.94
CA ASN A 299 -1.10 6.06 25.96
C ASN A 299 -0.46 5.88 27.33
N SER A 300 0.84 6.22 27.50
CA SER A 300 1.52 6.12 28.81
C SER A 300 1.16 7.24 29.80
N ILE A 301 0.41 8.28 29.38
CA ILE A 301 0.15 9.47 30.21
C ILE A 301 -1.26 9.49 30.82
N LYS A 302 -2.16 8.55 30.49
CA LYS A 302 -3.57 8.61 30.97
C LYS A 302 -3.91 7.67 32.14
N THR A 303 -2.94 7.02 32.77
CA THR A 303 -3.21 6.15 33.93
C THR A 303 -2.57 6.62 35.23
N THR A 304 -2.51 7.91 35.48
CA THR A 304 -2.29 8.44 36.86
C THR A 304 -3.08 9.73 36.98
N HIS A 305 -4.26 9.60 37.61
CA HIS A 305 -4.91 10.52 38.52
C HIS A 305 -6.45 10.31 38.47
N SER A 306 -6.91 9.40 39.28
CA SER A 306 -8.19 9.53 39.95
C SER A 306 -8.09 8.79 41.29
N ASN A 307 -7.75 9.54 42.29
CA ASN A 307 -8.11 9.24 43.69
C ASN A 307 -9.60 9.46 43.89
#